data_8d32cd6c997a90e34510ce93ef6d4702
#
_entry.id   8d32cd6c997a90e34510ce93ef6d4702
#
_cell.length_a   1.000
_cell.length_b   1.000
_cell.length_c   1.000
_cell.angle_alpha   90.00
_cell.angle_beta   90.00
_cell.angle_gamma   90.00
#
_symmetry.space_group_name_H-M   'P 1'
#
loop_
_entity.id
_entity.type
_entity.pdbx_description
1 polymer ?
#
loop_
_entity_poly.entity_id
_entity_poly.type
_entity_poly.pdbx_seq_one_letter_code
_entity_poly.pdbx_strand_id
1 'polypeptide(L)'
;DPSCVKSRTGFIITVANCPVLWMSKLQTETALSTMEAEIIALAHSCRELFPIIDLVISLGKAVGLPTKDLTTMHVSIHEDNAGALVLAETIPPQFTPRSKYYAIKTVWFREEVQKRKIKLLKIDIVEQLGDLFTKGVPKVTFEYLRKKIMGW
;
A
#
# COMPACT_ATOMS: atom_id res chain seq x y z
N ASP A 1 -5.11 -8.06 -16.09
CA ASP A 1 -6.25 -8.95 -16.41
C ASP A 1 -6.20 -9.30 -17.90
N PRO A 2 -6.17 -10.61 -18.30
CA PRO A 2 -6.09 -11.01 -19.72
C PRO A 2 -7.29 -10.54 -20.55
N SER A 3 -8.41 -10.22 -19.92
CA SER A 3 -9.65 -9.78 -20.61
C SER A 3 -9.72 -8.26 -20.81
N CYS A 4 -8.83 -7.49 -20.19
CA CYS A 4 -8.83 -6.03 -20.34
C CYS A 4 -7.41 -5.45 -20.12
N VAL A 5 -7.17 -4.27 -20.69
CA VAL A 5 -5.88 -3.54 -20.61
C VAL A 5 -5.63 -2.91 -19.23
N LYS A 6 -6.53 -3.14 -18.26
CA LYS A 6 -6.46 -2.49 -16.94
C LYS A 6 -5.69 -3.33 -15.94
N SER A 7 -4.88 -2.66 -15.16
CA SER A 7 -4.21 -3.25 -14.02
C SER A 7 -5.17 -3.47 -12.84
N ARG A 8 -4.79 -4.30 -11.91
CA ARG A 8 -5.55 -4.58 -10.69
C ARG A 8 -4.82 -4.01 -9.48
N THR A 9 -5.53 -3.26 -8.68
CA THR A 9 -5.07 -2.85 -7.35
C THR A 9 -5.34 -3.97 -6.37
N GLY A 10 -4.30 -4.42 -5.68
CA GLY A 10 -4.41 -5.40 -4.61
C GLY A 10 -3.55 -4.98 -3.43
N PHE A 11 -4.12 -5.03 -2.24
CA PHE A 11 -3.39 -4.76 -1.00
C PHE A 11 -4.04 -5.48 0.18
N ILE A 12 -3.30 -5.58 1.25
CA ILE A 12 -3.74 -6.06 2.57
C ILE A 12 -3.21 -5.13 3.64
N ILE A 13 -4.05 -4.77 4.60
CA ILE A 13 -3.68 -4.01 5.79
C ILE A 13 -3.80 -4.93 6.98
N THR A 14 -2.74 -4.95 7.81
CA THR A 14 -2.68 -5.75 9.02
C THR A 14 -2.47 -4.86 10.24
N VAL A 15 -3.07 -5.23 11.35
CA VAL A 15 -2.81 -4.64 12.68
C VAL A 15 -2.32 -5.75 13.59
N ALA A 16 -1.13 -5.60 14.16
CA ALA A 16 -0.47 -6.63 14.95
C ALA A 16 -0.42 -8.00 14.24
N ASN A 17 -0.05 -8.02 12.96
CA ASN A 17 -0.03 -9.17 12.06
C ASN A 17 -1.40 -9.82 11.78
N CYS A 18 -2.49 -9.24 12.25
CA CYS A 18 -3.84 -9.71 11.91
C CYS A 18 -4.39 -8.93 10.72
N PRO A 19 -4.88 -9.57 9.67
CA PRO A 19 -5.49 -8.90 8.54
C PRO A 19 -6.80 -8.23 8.95
N VAL A 20 -6.92 -6.93 8.68
CA VAL A 20 -8.10 -6.13 9.03
C VAL A 20 -8.83 -5.61 7.81
N LEU A 21 -8.12 -5.42 6.70
CA LEU A 21 -8.69 -4.97 5.43
C LEU A 21 -7.86 -5.50 4.26
N TRP A 22 -8.53 -5.93 3.21
CA TRP A 22 -7.90 -6.34 1.95
C TRP A 22 -8.76 -5.93 0.77
N MET A 23 -8.12 -5.75 -0.38
CA MET A 23 -8.81 -5.36 -1.60
C MET A 23 -8.20 -6.05 -2.83
N SER A 24 -9.07 -6.39 -3.77
CA SER A 24 -8.70 -6.80 -5.12
C SER A 24 -9.70 -6.16 -6.08
N LYS A 25 -9.29 -5.11 -6.79
CA LYS A 25 -10.17 -4.33 -7.67
C LYS A 25 -9.46 -3.92 -8.95
N LEU A 26 -10.15 -3.99 -10.09
CA LEU A 26 -9.66 -3.41 -11.34
C LEU A 26 -9.52 -1.90 -11.18
N GLN A 27 -8.40 -1.35 -11.67
CA GLN A 27 -8.18 0.09 -11.68
C GLN A 27 -9.18 0.75 -12.64
N THR A 28 -9.70 1.88 -12.25
CA THR A 28 -10.62 2.67 -13.10
C THR A 28 -9.85 3.35 -14.23
N GLU A 29 -8.58 3.71 -13.99
CA GLU A 29 -7.68 4.33 -14.92
C GLU A 29 -6.82 3.28 -15.62
N THR A 30 -6.43 3.54 -16.86
CA THR A 30 -5.47 2.69 -17.58
C THR A 30 -4.07 3.22 -17.31
N ALA A 31 -3.27 2.44 -16.60
CA ALA A 31 -1.87 2.77 -16.38
C ALA A 31 -1.05 2.51 -17.67
N LEU A 32 -0.15 3.42 -18.00
CA LEU A 32 0.71 3.34 -19.18
C LEU A 32 2.03 2.60 -18.89
N SER A 33 2.29 2.26 -17.65
CA SER A 33 3.45 1.48 -17.20
C SER A 33 3.13 0.72 -15.92
N THR A 34 3.93 -0.29 -15.61
CA THR A 34 3.84 -1.04 -14.34
C THR A 34 4.05 -0.12 -13.13
N MET A 35 5.06 0.76 -13.20
CA MET A 35 5.33 1.75 -12.16
C MET A 35 4.12 2.64 -11.89
N GLU A 36 3.41 3.06 -12.92
CA GLU A 36 2.22 3.88 -12.84
C GLU A 36 1.06 3.12 -12.17
N ALA A 37 0.88 1.85 -12.53
CA ALA A 37 -0.09 0.96 -11.91
C ALA A 37 0.17 0.79 -10.40
N GLU A 38 1.44 0.65 -10.01
CA GLU A 38 1.84 0.52 -8.60
C GLU A 38 1.60 1.82 -7.81
N ILE A 39 1.88 2.99 -8.40
CA ILE A 39 1.59 4.28 -7.76
C ILE A 39 0.09 4.47 -7.54
N ILE A 40 -0.74 4.07 -8.51
CA ILE A 40 -2.19 4.11 -8.36
C ILE A 40 -2.63 3.19 -7.22
N ALA A 41 -2.07 1.97 -7.16
CA ALA A 41 -2.36 1.00 -6.11
C ALA A 41 -1.90 1.52 -4.72
N LEU A 42 -0.70 2.08 -4.64
CA LEU A 42 -0.12 2.65 -3.43
C LEU A 42 -0.95 3.83 -2.91
N ALA A 43 -1.31 4.78 -3.78
CA ALA A 43 -2.17 5.90 -3.40
C ALA A 43 -3.55 5.43 -2.92
N HIS A 44 -4.10 4.38 -3.51
CA HIS A 44 -5.37 3.81 -3.08
C HIS A 44 -5.25 3.11 -1.73
N SER A 45 -4.20 2.30 -1.53
CA SER A 45 -3.96 1.64 -0.23
C SER A 45 -3.77 2.65 0.90
N CYS A 46 -3.09 3.77 0.64
CA CYS A 46 -2.93 4.85 1.63
C CYS A 46 -4.25 5.50 2.03
N ARG A 47 -5.18 5.69 1.08
CA ARG A 47 -6.51 6.24 1.39
C ARG A 47 -7.32 5.36 2.34
N GLU A 48 -7.12 4.05 2.28
CA GLU A 48 -7.73 3.11 3.21
C GLU A 48 -6.93 2.97 4.52
N LEU A 49 -5.61 3.06 4.45
CA LEU A 49 -4.73 2.93 5.61
C LEU A 49 -4.89 4.09 6.61
N PHE A 50 -4.97 5.33 6.13
CA PHE A 50 -5.00 6.50 7.02
C PHE A 50 -6.21 6.52 7.96
N PRO A 51 -7.44 6.24 7.51
CA PRO A 51 -8.58 6.11 8.42
C PRO A 51 -8.42 4.98 9.44
N ILE A 52 -7.77 3.87 9.08
CA ILE A 52 -7.50 2.77 10.01
C ILE A 52 -6.52 3.20 11.10
N ILE A 53 -5.47 3.94 10.74
CA ILE A 53 -4.53 4.51 11.72
C ILE A 53 -5.30 5.41 12.71
N ASP A 54 -6.14 6.32 12.20
CA ASP A 54 -6.90 7.24 13.03
C ASP A 54 -7.91 6.51 13.92
N LEU A 55 -8.52 5.42 13.42
CA LEU A 55 -9.40 4.55 14.19
C LEU A 55 -8.64 3.83 15.32
N VAL A 56 -7.48 3.24 15.03
CA VAL A 56 -6.66 2.53 16.03
C VAL A 56 -6.22 3.49 17.14
N ILE A 57 -5.80 4.71 16.78
CA ILE A 57 -5.45 5.75 17.75
C ILE A 57 -6.66 6.13 18.62
N SER A 58 -7.83 6.30 18.00
CA SER A 58 -9.06 6.68 18.70
C SER A 58 -9.52 5.57 19.67
N LEU A 59 -9.47 4.32 19.23
CA LEU A 59 -9.78 3.18 20.08
C LEU A 59 -8.79 3.04 21.24
N GLY A 60 -7.49 3.19 20.96
CA GLY A 60 -6.46 3.17 22.00
C GLY A 60 -6.71 4.20 23.09
N LYS A 61 -7.07 5.44 22.70
CA LYS A 61 -7.45 6.49 23.66
C LYS A 61 -8.70 6.11 24.47
N ALA A 62 -9.71 5.54 23.80
CA ALA A 62 -10.97 5.15 24.45
C ALA A 62 -10.77 4.04 25.51
N VAL A 63 -9.80 3.13 25.30
CA VAL A 63 -9.47 2.07 26.26
C VAL A 63 -8.37 2.50 27.26
N GLY A 64 -7.97 3.76 27.26
CA GLY A 64 -7.03 4.31 28.24
C GLY A 64 -5.57 4.01 27.99
N LEU A 65 -5.18 3.68 26.76
CA LEU A 65 -3.76 3.51 26.43
C LEU A 65 -2.99 4.83 26.57
N PRO A 66 -1.75 4.81 27.09
CA PRO A 66 -0.93 6.01 27.22
C PRO A 66 -0.73 6.69 25.86
N THR A 67 -0.87 8.02 25.83
CA THR A 67 -0.67 8.81 24.60
C THR A 67 0.70 8.56 23.97
N LYS A 68 1.72 8.33 24.79
CA LYS A 68 3.08 7.99 24.32
C LYS A 68 3.07 6.74 23.43
N ASP A 69 2.38 5.67 23.84
CA ASP A 69 2.33 4.41 23.10
C ASP A 69 1.59 4.59 21.77
N LEU A 70 0.54 5.39 21.74
CA LEU A 70 -0.20 5.71 20.52
C LEU A 70 0.62 6.57 19.53
N THR A 71 1.47 7.46 20.03
CA THR A 71 2.35 8.30 19.18
C THR A 71 3.59 7.56 18.69
N THR A 72 3.96 6.44 19.33
CA THR A 72 5.07 5.57 18.93
C THR A 72 4.63 4.38 18.09
N MET A 73 3.38 4.33 17.66
CA MET A 73 2.88 3.27 16.78
C MET A 73 3.74 3.20 15.49
N HIS A 74 4.28 2.03 15.23
CA HIS A 74 5.07 1.79 14.03
C HIS A 74 4.16 1.38 12.87
N VAL A 75 4.13 2.21 11.84
CA VAL A 75 3.40 1.92 10.60
C VAL A 75 4.41 1.78 9.46
N SER A 76 4.28 0.72 8.68
CA SER A 76 5.09 0.48 7.48
C SER A 76 4.22 0.11 6.29
N ILE A 77 4.64 0.55 5.12
CA ILE A 77 4.10 0.14 3.83
C ILE A 77 5.18 -0.65 3.12
N HIS A 78 4.84 -1.83 2.65
CA HIS A 78 5.73 -2.74 1.96
C HIS A 78 5.44 -2.72 0.46
N GLU A 79 6.46 -2.42 -0.34
CA GLU A 79 6.38 -2.28 -1.80
C GLU A 79 7.54 -3.03 -2.45
N ASP A 80 7.26 -3.84 -3.46
CA ASP A 80 8.28 -4.61 -4.18
C ASP A 80 8.83 -3.87 -5.42
N ASN A 81 8.11 -2.88 -5.93
CA ASN A 81 8.55 -2.08 -7.07
C ASN A 81 9.50 -0.95 -6.63
N ALA A 82 10.79 -1.12 -6.94
CA ALA A 82 11.80 -0.12 -6.61
C ALA A 82 11.53 1.25 -7.26
N GLY A 83 10.95 1.29 -8.46
CA GLY A 83 10.60 2.54 -9.14
C GLY A 83 9.49 3.30 -8.42
N ALA A 84 8.47 2.58 -7.92
CA ALA A 84 7.41 3.16 -7.12
C ALA A 84 7.95 3.74 -5.80
N LEU A 85 8.86 3.02 -5.12
CA LEU A 85 9.51 3.50 -3.89
C LEU A 85 10.33 4.77 -4.14
N VAL A 86 11.17 4.77 -5.18
CA VAL A 86 11.97 5.96 -5.55
C VAL A 86 11.06 7.15 -5.82
N LEU A 87 9.98 6.96 -6.58
CA LEU A 87 9.04 8.05 -6.88
C LEU A 87 8.28 8.51 -5.63
N ALA A 88 8.03 7.59 -4.71
CA ALA A 88 7.42 7.89 -3.42
C ALA A 88 8.33 8.72 -2.51
N GLU A 89 9.64 8.58 -2.62
CA GLU A 89 10.64 9.26 -1.79
C GLU A 89 11.23 10.51 -2.44
N THR A 90 11.27 10.56 -3.77
CA THR A 90 11.94 11.65 -4.51
C THR A 90 11.03 12.87 -4.65
N ILE A 91 11.57 14.07 -4.38
CA ILE A 91 10.90 15.34 -4.70
C ILE A 91 10.73 15.38 -6.22
N PRO A 92 9.52 15.66 -6.74
CA PRO A 92 9.29 15.56 -8.17
C PRO A 92 10.19 16.54 -8.94
N PRO A 93 11.06 16.04 -9.83
CA PRO A 93 11.62 16.86 -10.86
C PRO A 93 10.49 17.27 -11.82
N GLN A 94 10.71 18.29 -12.59
CA GLN A 94 9.79 18.87 -13.58
C GLN A 94 8.78 17.87 -14.15
N PHE A 95 7.50 18.10 -13.87
CA PHE A 95 6.43 17.24 -14.37
C PHE A 95 6.28 17.37 -15.88
N THR A 96 6.29 16.25 -16.57
CA THR A 96 5.79 16.23 -17.95
C THR A 96 4.26 16.32 -17.94
N PRO A 97 3.62 16.79 -19.01
CA PRO A 97 2.15 16.83 -19.10
C PRO A 97 1.49 15.47 -18.79
N ARG A 98 2.15 14.35 -19.10
CA ARG A 98 1.68 13.00 -18.82
C ARG A 98 1.82 12.59 -17.34
N SER A 99 2.88 13.04 -16.67
CA SER A 99 3.10 12.74 -15.25
C SER A 99 2.27 13.59 -14.30
N LYS A 100 1.62 14.66 -14.80
CA LYS A 100 0.84 15.59 -13.98
C LYS A 100 -0.29 14.92 -13.20
N TYR A 101 -0.97 13.93 -13.79
CA TYR A 101 -2.04 13.18 -13.12
C TYR A 101 -1.54 12.34 -11.95
N TYR A 102 -0.34 11.75 -12.11
CA TYR A 102 0.28 10.94 -11.05
C TYR A 102 0.95 11.81 -10.01
N ALA A 103 1.42 12.98 -10.42
CA ALA A 103 2.03 13.97 -9.57
C ALA A 103 1.15 14.33 -8.38
N ILE A 104 -0.12 14.62 -8.61
CA ILE A 104 -1.06 15.02 -7.56
C ILE A 104 -1.23 13.88 -6.55
N LYS A 105 -1.42 12.64 -7.03
CA LYS A 105 -1.56 11.46 -6.16
C LYS A 105 -0.27 11.20 -5.37
N THR A 106 0.89 11.32 -6.04
CA THR A 106 2.21 11.10 -5.44
C THR A 106 2.55 12.16 -4.40
N VAL A 107 2.28 13.44 -4.68
CA VAL A 107 2.51 14.54 -3.74
C VAL A 107 1.63 14.35 -2.50
N TRP A 108 0.33 14.12 -2.71
CA TRP A 108 -0.60 13.93 -1.60
C TRP A 108 -0.19 12.79 -0.67
N PHE A 109 0.08 11.61 -1.22
CA PHE A 109 0.40 10.48 -0.37
C PHE A 109 1.75 10.63 0.33
N ARG A 110 2.73 11.25 -0.33
CA ARG A 110 4.04 11.55 0.25
C ARG A 110 3.93 12.49 1.45
N GLU A 111 3.18 13.58 1.31
CA GLU A 111 2.94 14.51 2.41
C GLU A 111 2.31 13.80 3.61
N GLU A 112 1.29 12.98 3.38
CA GLU A 112 0.64 12.22 4.45
C GLU A 112 1.55 11.14 5.05
N VAL A 113 2.34 10.44 4.26
CA VAL A 113 3.32 9.45 4.74
C VAL A 113 4.37 10.10 5.63
N GLN A 114 4.91 11.26 5.23
CA GLN A 114 5.86 12.03 6.02
C GLN A 114 5.24 12.57 7.32
N LYS A 115 4.07 13.20 7.22
CA LYS A 115 3.33 13.74 8.36
C LYS A 115 3.03 12.68 9.42
N ARG A 116 2.66 11.48 8.97
CA ARG A 116 2.32 10.34 9.84
C ARG A 116 3.53 9.48 10.21
N LYS A 117 4.74 9.83 9.72
CA LYS A 117 6.00 9.09 9.96
C LYS A 117 5.91 7.61 9.56
N ILE A 118 5.20 7.31 8.48
CA ILE A 118 5.06 5.97 7.93
C ILE A 118 6.37 5.59 7.23
N LYS A 119 6.85 4.37 7.47
CA LYS A 119 8.05 3.86 6.80
C LYS A 119 7.67 3.16 5.50
N LEU A 120 8.34 3.54 4.41
CA LEU A 120 8.29 2.81 3.15
C LEU A 120 9.42 1.79 3.16
N LEU A 121 9.08 0.53 2.98
CA LEU A 121 10.04 -0.56 3.03
C LEU A 121 9.97 -1.38 1.74
N LYS A 122 11.13 -1.67 1.18
CA LYS A 122 11.22 -2.64 0.09
C LYS A 122 10.95 -4.03 0.64
N ILE A 123 10.17 -4.81 -0.10
CA ILE A 123 9.93 -6.22 0.18
C ILE A 123 10.32 -7.07 -1.03
N ASP A 124 10.76 -8.30 -0.80
CA ASP A 124 11.01 -9.23 -1.88
C ASP A 124 9.69 -9.70 -2.51
N ILE A 125 9.69 -9.90 -3.83
CA ILE A 125 8.50 -10.32 -4.60
C ILE A 125 7.85 -11.58 -4.01
N VAL A 126 8.66 -12.53 -3.53
CA VAL A 126 8.15 -13.78 -2.94
C VAL A 126 7.45 -13.56 -1.58
N GLU A 127 7.67 -12.43 -0.96
CA GLU A 127 7.12 -12.03 0.32
C GLU A 127 5.93 -11.06 0.21
N GLN A 128 5.64 -10.57 -1.01
CA GLN A 128 4.60 -9.59 -1.26
C GLN A 128 3.19 -10.21 -1.10
N LEU A 129 2.56 -9.94 0.03
CA LEU A 129 1.20 -10.43 0.32
C LEU A 129 0.15 -9.87 -0.65
N GLY A 130 0.37 -8.66 -1.15
CA GLY A 130 -0.50 -7.99 -2.11
C GLY A 130 -0.68 -8.76 -3.42
N ASP A 131 0.30 -9.58 -3.79
CA ASP A 131 0.27 -10.39 -5.01
C ASP A 131 -0.91 -11.36 -5.09
N LEU A 132 -1.36 -11.89 -3.96
CA LEU A 132 -2.56 -12.74 -3.90
C LEU A 132 -3.83 -12.02 -4.38
N PHE A 133 -3.83 -10.70 -4.36
CA PHE A 133 -4.99 -9.87 -4.70
C PHE A 133 -4.88 -9.24 -6.09
N THR A 134 -3.72 -9.37 -6.76
CA THR A 134 -3.46 -8.74 -8.06
C THR A 134 -3.38 -9.73 -9.20
N LYS A 135 -2.82 -10.92 -8.96
CA LYS A 135 -2.52 -11.91 -10.02
C LYS A 135 -2.71 -13.34 -9.53
N GLY A 136 -2.89 -14.27 -10.46
CA GLY A 136 -2.80 -15.69 -10.15
C GLY A 136 -1.35 -16.06 -9.85
N VAL A 137 -1.12 -16.66 -8.69
CA VAL A 137 0.20 -17.13 -8.28
C VAL A 137 0.28 -18.66 -8.30
N PRO A 138 1.48 -19.26 -8.48
CA PRO A 138 1.65 -20.71 -8.39
C PRO A 138 1.18 -21.26 -7.04
N LYS A 139 0.70 -22.51 -7.03
CA LYS A 139 0.14 -23.16 -5.83
C LYS A 139 1.05 -23.04 -4.61
N VAL A 140 2.36 -23.31 -4.77
CA VAL A 140 3.34 -23.23 -3.68
C VAL A 140 3.42 -21.84 -3.09
N THR A 141 3.48 -20.80 -3.93
CA THR A 141 3.48 -19.39 -3.52
C THR A 141 2.16 -19.02 -2.84
N PHE A 142 1.04 -19.49 -3.39
CA PHE A 142 -0.28 -19.27 -2.80
C PHE A 142 -0.37 -19.83 -1.38
N GLU A 143 0.02 -21.09 -1.18
CA GLU A 143 -0.02 -21.77 0.13
C GLU A 143 0.89 -21.05 1.14
N TYR A 144 2.08 -20.61 0.69
CA TYR A 144 3.02 -19.87 1.52
C TYR A 144 2.46 -18.50 1.97
N LEU A 145 2.01 -17.68 1.04
CA LEU A 145 1.47 -16.35 1.34
C LEU A 145 0.16 -16.44 2.12
N ARG A 146 -0.72 -17.42 1.79
CA ARG A 146 -1.93 -17.68 2.55
C ARG A 146 -1.61 -18.00 4.01
N LYS A 147 -0.62 -18.86 4.26
CA LYS A 147 -0.19 -19.20 5.62
C LYS A 147 0.27 -17.97 6.39
N LYS A 148 0.99 -17.06 5.73
CA LYS A 148 1.39 -15.79 6.35
C LYS A 148 0.22 -14.89 6.72
N ILE A 149 -0.83 -14.87 5.91
CA ILE A 149 -2.02 -14.04 6.16
C ILE A 149 -2.93 -14.66 7.22
N MET A 150 -3.16 -15.98 7.10
CA MET A 150 -4.20 -16.68 7.88
C MET A 150 -3.62 -17.41 9.12
N GLY A 151 -2.30 -17.61 9.17
CA GLY A 151 -1.64 -18.35 10.24
C GLY A 151 -1.70 -19.88 10.09
N TRP A 152 -2.32 -20.41 9.02
CA TRP A 152 -2.50 -21.86 8.78
C TRP A 152 -2.54 -22.20 7.29
#